data_786d2f708b82df64aafb7098156b3926
#
_entry.id   786d2f708b82df64aafb7098156b3926
#
_cell.length_a   1.000
_cell.length_b   1.000
_cell.length_c   1.000
_cell.angle_alpha   90.00
_cell.angle_beta   90.00
_cell.angle_gamma   90.00
#
_symmetry.space_group_name_H-M   'P 1'
#
loop_
_entity.id
_entity.type
_entity.pdbx_description
1 polymer ?
#
loop_
_entity_poly.entity_id
_entity_poly.type
_entity_poly.pdbx_seq_one_letter_code
_entity_poly.pdbx_strand_id
1 'polypeptide(L)'
;YEIRNCDWSSDECSSDLGAYGYAVQLRDGLVVTGMNDHVSWGLYISNFTFLVGMAAAAIMLVLPAYVLEDVDFTRAVLIAEGVAVSALCMCLAFVVVDLGNPFASWHLMPGIGILNWPRSMLAWDVIVLNGYLVLNLFIPFYILYSHYTGVEADKSRYLPWMYLSVFWAVSIHLVTAFLMAGLPARPFWHNALLGPDRKSTRLNSS
;
A
#
# COMPACT_ATOMS: atom_id res chain seq x y z
N TYR A 1 -31.67 0.93 -17.33
CA TYR A 1 -30.66 -0.06 -16.94
C TYR A 1 -31.34 -1.06 -16.02
N GLU A 2 -31.74 -2.20 -16.57
CA GLU A 2 -32.24 -3.34 -15.78
C GLU A 2 -31.04 -3.84 -14.95
N ILE A 3 -31.13 -3.66 -13.63
CA ILE A 3 -30.31 -4.41 -12.68
C ILE A 3 -30.82 -5.85 -12.85
N ARG A 4 -30.15 -6.65 -13.68
CA ARG A 4 -30.40 -8.09 -13.78
C ARG A 4 -30.40 -8.64 -12.36
N ASN A 5 -31.27 -9.62 -12.09
CA ASN A 5 -31.26 -10.41 -10.87
C ASN A 5 -29.87 -11.04 -10.70
N CYS A 6 -28.92 -10.28 -10.17
CA CYS A 6 -27.61 -10.76 -9.82
C CYS A 6 -27.74 -11.58 -8.55
N ASP A 7 -27.37 -12.82 -8.64
CA ASP A 7 -27.13 -13.63 -7.46
C ASP A 7 -25.92 -12.99 -6.71
N TRP A 8 -26.16 -12.43 -5.54
CA TRP A 8 -25.15 -11.70 -4.76
C TRP A 8 -23.90 -12.54 -4.40
N SER A 9 -23.95 -13.83 -4.70
CA SER A 9 -22.87 -14.78 -4.53
C SER A 9 -21.90 -14.85 -5.73
N SER A 10 -22.21 -14.18 -6.86
CA SER A 10 -21.33 -14.18 -8.03
C SER A 10 -20.34 -13.01 -7.94
N ASP A 11 -19.07 -13.32 -8.10
CA ASP A 11 -17.97 -12.32 -8.13
C ASP A 11 -18.18 -11.27 -9.23
N GLU A 12 -18.88 -11.65 -10.32
CA GLU A 12 -19.27 -10.75 -11.42
C GLU A 12 -20.21 -9.64 -10.96
N CYS A 13 -21.18 -9.94 -10.10
CA CYS A 13 -22.16 -8.97 -9.63
C CYS A 13 -21.52 -7.92 -8.68
N SER A 14 -20.61 -8.34 -7.82
CA SER A 14 -19.91 -7.42 -6.93
C SER A 14 -18.93 -6.51 -7.68
N SER A 15 -18.27 -7.02 -8.73
CA SER A 15 -17.38 -6.22 -9.58
C SER A 15 -18.15 -5.20 -10.42
N ASP A 16 -19.32 -5.58 -10.96
CA ASP A 16 -20.19 -4.69 -11.74
C ASP A 16 -20.76 -3.56 -10.86
N LEU A 17 -21.17 -3.87 -9.64
CA LEU A 17 -21.62 -2.86 -8.68
C LEU A 17 -20.50 -1.89 -8.32
N GLY A 18 -19.29 -2.40 -8.11
CA GLY A 18 -18.10 -1.59 -7.86
C GLY A 18 -17.76 -0.67 -9.04
N ALA A 19 -17.79 -1.21 -10.26
CA ALA A 19 -17.55 -0.44 -11.48
C ALA A 19 -18.62 0.64 -11.70
N TYR A 20 -19.87 0.33 -11.45
CA TYR A 20 -20.97 1.30 -11.52
C TYR A 20 -20.80 2.42 -10.49
N GLY A 21 -20.52 2.07 -9.23
CA GLY A 21 -20.26 3.06 -8.17
C GLY A 21 -19.09 3.98 -8.51
N TYR A 22 -18.02 3.41 -9.06
CA TYR A 22 -16.87 4.21 -9.52
C TYR A 22 -17.21 5.10 -10.72
N ALA A 23 -18.01 4.63 -11.68
CA ALA A 23 -18.47 5.45 -12.80
C ALA A 23 -19.33 6.64 -12.34
N VAL A 24 -20.18 6.45 -11.34
CA VAL A 24 -20.94 7.52 -10.70
C VAL A 24 -20.02 8.52 -10.00
N GLN A 25 -19.02 8.03 -9.28
CA GLN A 25 -17.99 8.87 -8.63
C GLN A 25 -17.20 9.71 -9.64
N LEU A 26 -16.84 9.13 -10.78
CA LEU A 26 -16.12 9.85 -11.87
C LEU A 26 -16.97 10.98 -12.47
N ARG A 27 -18.28 10.76 -12.55
CA ARG A 27 -19.22 11.73 -13.10
C ARG A 27 -19.56 12.86 -12.11
N ASP A 28 -19.89 12.51 -10.89
CA ASP A 28 -20.48 13.41 -9.89
C ASP A 28 -19.43 13.88 -8.85
N GLY A 29 -18.21 13.34 -8.90
CA GLY A 29 -17.12 13.68 -8.00
C GLY A 29 -17.17 12.92 -6.68
N LEU A 30 -16.19 13.19 -5.80
CA LEU A 30 -16.02 12.53 -4.49
C LEU A 30 -17.17 12.84 -3.50
N VAL A 31 -18.01 13.81 -3.78
CA VAL A 31 -19.18 14.16 -2.94
C VAL A 31 -20.11 12.96 -2.77
N VAL A 32 -20.20 12.09 -3.79
CA VAL A 32 -21.08 10.89 -3.75
C VAL A 32 -20.62 9.87 -2.70
N THR A 33 -19.34 9.92 -2.30
CA THR A 33 -18.79 9.02 -1.27
C THR A 33 -19.13 9.44 0.16
N GLY A 34 -19.85 10.57 0.35
CA GLY A 34 -20.19 11.12 1.65
C GLY A 34 -19.04 11.85 2.33
N MET A 35 -17.91 12.04 1.64
CA MET A 35 -16.81 12.85 2.14
C MET A 35 -17.19 14.33 2.16
N ASN A 36 -16.84 15.01 3.24
CA ASN A 36 -17.06 16.44 3.46
C ASN A 36 -15.96 16.99 4.39
N ASP A 37 -16.01 18.28 4.70
CA ASP A 37 -15.01 18.91 5.59
C ASP A 37 -14.93 18.27 6.99
N HIS A 38 -16.01 17.63 7.45
CA HIS A 38 -16.04 16.90 8.72
C HIS A 38 -15.58 15.44 8.57
N VAL A 39 -15.81 14.83 7.41
CA VAL A 39 -15.41 13.46 7.06
C VAL A 39 -14.46 13.53 5.88
N SER A 40 -13.22 13.91 6.15
CA SER A 40 -12.18 14.09 5.13
C SER A 40 -11.59 12.77 4.61
N TRP A 41 -11.82 11.65 5.31
CA TRP A 41 -11.33 10.33 4.93
C TRP A 41 -12.46 9.32 4.86
N GLY A 42 -12.57 8.66 3.72
CA GLY A 42 -13.56 7.63 3.46
C GLY A 42 -12.98 6.22 3.57
N LEU A 43 -13.74 5.27 3.03
CA LEU A 43 -13.40 3.85 3.03
C LEU A 43 -12.09 3.56 2.26
N TYR A 44 -11.80 4.35 1.22
CA TYR A 44 -10.60 4.15 0.40
C TYR A 44 -9.31 4.32 1.20
N ILE A 45 -9.21 5.39 1.98
CA ILE A 45 -8.03 5.65 2.82
C ILE A 45 -7.93 4.65 3.98
N SER A 46 -9.06 4.21 4.53
CA SER A 46 -9.06 3.17 5.56
C SER A 46 -8.51 1.84 5.02
N ASN A 47 -8.96 1.42 3.84
CA ASN A 47 -8.47 0.22 3.17
C ASN A 47 -7.00 0.36 2.74
N PHE A 48 -6.62 1.53 2.22
CA PHE A 48 -5.23 1.84 1.91
C PHE A 48 -4.33 1.63 3.13
N THR A 49 -4.68 2.21 4.28
CA THR A 49 -3.89 2.07 5.51
C THR A 49 -3.80 0.63 6.00
N PHE A 50 -4.89 -0.12 5.90
CA PHE A 50 -4.93 -1.54 6.25
C PHE A 50 -3.99 -2.36 5.35
N LEU A 51 -4.04 -2.14 4.04
CA LEU A 51 -3.22 -2.85 3.06
C LEU A 51 -1.72 -2.50 3.18
N VAL A 52 -1.38 -1.24 3.49
CA VAL A 52 0.00 -0.85 3.82
C VAL A 52 0.50 -1.64 5.03
N GLY A 53 -0.35 -1.80 6.05
CA GLY A 53 -0.05 -2.62 7.23
C GLY A 53 0.19 -4.09 6.87
N MET A 54 -0.64 -4.66 6.00
CA MET A 54 -0.48 -6.04 5.51
C MET A 54 0.82 -6.22 4.71
N ALA A 55 1.11 -5.30 3.79
CA ALA A 55 2.31 -5.36 2.97
C ALA A 55 3.59 -5.31 3.82
N ALA A 56 3.61 -4.47 4.85
CA ALA A 56 4.77 -4.39 5.73
C ALA A 56 4.86 -5.54 6.75
N ALA A 57 3.72 -6.15 7.14
CA ALA A 57 3.74 -7.34 7.99
C ALA A 57 4.43 -8.53 7.30
N ALA A 58 4.37 -8.64 5.99
CA ALA A 58 5.05 -9.69 5.23
C ALA A 58 6.56 -9.72 5.49
N ILE A 59 7.20 -8.57 5.66
CA ILE A 59 8.64 -8.48 5.90
C ILE A 59 9.04 -9.06 7.26
N MET A 60 8.13 -9.07 8.24
CA MET A 60 8.38 -9.70 9.53
C MET A 60 8.55 -11.22 9.41
N LEU A 61 7.98 -11.83 8.36
CA LEU A 61 8.16 -13.25 8.02
C LEU A 61 9.40 -13.48 7.16
N VAL A 62 9.71 -12.54 6.28
CA VAL A 62 10.85 -12.60 5.37
C VAL A 62 12.18 -12.61 6.14
N LEU A 63 12.30 -11.76 7.16
CA LEU A 63 13.54 -11.59 7.89
C LEU A 63 14.01 -12.86 8.62
N PRO A 64 13.18 -13.54 9.45
CA PRO A 64 13.57 -14.79 10.09
C PRO A 64 13.83 -15.95 9.10
N ALA A 65 13.08 -16.04 8.02
CA ALA A 65 13.23 -17.11 7.05
C ALA A 65 14.59 -17.10 6.35
N TYR A 66 15.03 -15.94 5.93
CA TYR A 66 16.34 -15.81 5.25
C TYR A 66 17.53 -15.82 6.22
N VAL A 67 17.30 -15.45 7.49
CA VAL A 67 18.34 -15.48 8.53
C VAL A 67 18.47 -16.88 9.16
N LEU A 68 17.33 -17.58 9.39
CA LEU A 68 17.32 -18.88 10.05
C LEU A 68 17.49 -20.06 9.06
N GLU A 69 17.43 -19.82 7.75
CA GLU A 69 17.63 -20.83 6.69
C GLU A 69 16.69 -22.05 6.76
N ASP A 70 15.51 -21.87 7.31
CA ASP A 70 14.53 -22.95 7.43
C ASP A 70 13.75 -23.13 6.12
N VAL A 71 13.75 -24.36 5.59
CA VAL A 71 13.13 -24.68 4.29
C VAL A 71 11.61 -24.51 4.32
N ASP A 72 10.98 -24.81 5.45
CA ASP A 72 9.52 -24.65 5.61
C ASP A 72 9.13 -23.17 5.66
N PHE A 73 9.96 -22.34 6.28
CA PHE A 73 9.80 -20.89 6.26
C PHE A 73 9.97 -20.29 4.87
N THR A 74 10.85 -20.82 4.03
CA THR A 74 11.07 -20.31 2.68
C THR A 74 9.81 -20.38 1.80
N ARG A 75 9.01 -21.44 1.93
CA ARG A 75 7.73 -21.56 1.23
C ARG A 75 6.69 -20.55 1.73
N ALA A 76 6.60 -20.37 3.05
CA ALA A 76 5.70 -19.39 3.65
C ALA A 76 6.06 -17.96 3.24
N VAL A 77 7.34 -17.67 3.10
CA VAL A 77 7.83 -16.35 2.68
C VAL A 77 7.42 -16.01 1.24
N LEU A 78 7.55 -16.95 0.30
CA LEU A 78 7.13 -16.69 -1.09
C LEU A 78 5.63 -16.34 -1.17
N ILE A 79 4.80 -17.00 -0.36
CA ILE A 79 3.38 -16.68 -0.26
C ILE A 79 3.18 -15.30 0.36
N ALA A 80 3.90 -15.00 1.44
CA ALA A 80 3.82 -13.70 2.12
C ALA A 80 4.26 -12.54 1.21
N GLU A 81 5.32 -12.73 0.42
CA GLU A 81 5.76 -11.75 -0.59
C GLU A 81 4.73 -11.57 -1.71
N GLY A 82 4.07 -12.65 -2.16
CA GLY A 82 2.97 -12.58 -3.11
C GLY A 82 1.78 -11.78 -2.57
N VAL A 83 1.44 -11.99 -1.30
CA VAL A 83 0.40 -11.19 -0.60
C VAL A 83 0.83 -9.74 -0.46
N ALA A 84 2.09 -9.46 -0.14
CA ALA A 84 2.61 -8.10 -0.06
C ALA A 84 2.52 -7.36 -1.40
N VAL A 85 2.91 -8.01 -2.50
CA VAL A 85 2.80 -7.44 -3.86
C VAL A 85 1.34 -7.14 -4.21
N SER A 86 0.42 -8.06 -3.96
CA SER A 86 -1.00 -7.84 -4.23
C SER A 86 -1.58 -6.73 -3.37
N ALA A 87 -1.22 -6.65 -2.09
CA ALA A 87 -1.62 -5.57 -1.19
C ALA A 87 -1.10 -4.21 -1.67
N LEU A 88 0.15 -4.13 -2.12
CA LEU A 88 0.74 -2.90 -2.66
C LEU A 88 0.06 -2.45 -3.96
N CYS A 89 -0.25 -3.38 -4.87
CA CYS A 89 -1.01 -3.07 -6.08
C CYS A 89 -2.39 -2.50 -5.74
N MET A 90 -3.07 -3.08 -4.75
CA MET A 90 -4.35 -2.58 -4.27
C MET A 90 -4.21 -1.23 -3.56
N CYS A 91 -3.14 -0.99 -2.81
CA CYS A 91 -2.84 0.33 -2.24
C CYS A 91 -2.77 1.40 -3.32
N LEU A 92 -2.00 1.15 -4.38
CA LEU A 92 -1.86 2.08 -5.50
C LEU A 92 -3.21 2.31 -6.20
N ALA A 93 -4.02 1.26 -6.37
CA ALA A 93 -5.36 1.38 -6.93
C ALA A 93 -6.27 2.27 -6.06
N PHE A 94 -6.26 2.10 -4.73
CA PHE A 94 -7.03 2.94 -3.82
C PHE A 94 -6.58 4.41 -3.85
N VAL A 95 -5.29 4.68 -3.95
CA VAL A 95 -4.78 6.05 -4.14
C VAL A 95 -5.31 6.67 -5.43
N VAL A 96 -5.29 5.92 -6.54
CA VAL A 96 -5.80 6.42 -7.83
C VAL A 96 -7.29 6.70 -7.79
N VAL A 97 -8.08 5.83 -7.15
CA VAL A 97 -9.53 6.00 -6.99
C VAL A 97 -9.88 7.18 -6.09
N ASP A 98 -9.06 7.45 -5.07
CA ASP A 98 -9.26 8.56 -4.12
C ASP A 98 -8.84 9.92 -4.67
N LEU A 99 -8.07 9.96 -5.77
CA LEU A 99 -7.55 11.20 -6.37
C LEU A 99 -8.63 12.15 -6.95
N GLY A 100 -9.89 11.77 -6.97
CA GLY A 100 -11.00 12.57 -7.52
C GLY A 100 -10.91 12.82 -9.02
N ASN A 101 -9.72 13.03 -9.58
CA ASN A 101 -9.45 13.07 -11.02
C ASN A 101 -8.33 12.08 -11.38
N PRO A 102 -8.66 10.81 -11.68
CA PRO A 102 -7.68 9.78 -11.97
C PRO A 102 -6.89 10.06 -13.26
N PHE A 103 -7.45 10.85 -14.19
CA PHE A 103 -6.73 11.26 -15.40
C PHE A 103 -5.55 12.17 -15.12
N ALA A 104 -5.48 12.80 -13.95
CA ALA A 104 -4.33 13.60 -13.52
C ALA A 104 -3.26 12.76 -12.79
N SER A 105 -3.48 11.48 -12.58
CA SER A 105 -2.55 10.58 -11.86
C SER A 105 -1.17 10.48 -12.50
N TRP A 106 -1.06 10.72 -13.83
CA TRP A 106 0.23 10.77 -14.52
C TRP A 106 1.17 11.85 -13.98
N HIS A 107 0.64 12.89 -13.34
CA HIS A 107 1.48 13.90 -12.66
C HIS A 107 2.27 13.33 -11.47
N LEU A 108 1.83 12.20 -10.91
CA LEU A 108 2.51 11.50 -9.83
C LEU A 108 3.66 10.60 -10.32
N MET A 109 3.75 10.36 -11.63
CA MET A 109 4.83 9.54 -12.19
C MET A 109 6.15 10.30 -12.19
N PRO A 110 7.20 9.79 -11.53
CA PRO A 110 8.51 10.43 -11.55
C PRO A 110 9.08 10.43 -12.99
N GLY A 111 9.49 11.60 -13.44
CA GLY A 111 10.08 11.79 -14.78
C GLY A 111 9.12 12.23 -15.88
N ILE A 112 7.80 11.98 -15.74
CA ILE A 112 6.78 12.43 -16.71
C ILE A 112 5.96 13.57 -16.10
N GLY A 113 5.66 13.50 -14.79
CA GLY A 113 4.88 14.48 -14.07
C GLY A 113 5.73 15.50 -13.30
N ILE A 114 5.06 16.50 -12.75
CA ILE A 114 5.67 17.49 -11.85
C ILE A 114 5.50 16.99 -10.41
N LEU A 115 6.35 16.07 -10.01
CA LEU A 115 6.37 15.59 -8.65
C LEU A 115 6.96 16.70 -7.75
N ASN A 116 6.16 17.35 -6.91
CA ASN A 116 6.60 18.40 -5.99
C ASN A 116 7.41 17.82 -4.80
N TRP A 117 8.43 17.07 -5.11
CA TRP A 117 9.37 16.54 -4.13
C TRP A 117 10.43 17.61 -3.81
N PRO A 118 10.83 17.81 -2.54
CA PRO A 118 10.45 17.10 -1.32
C PRO A 118 9.29 17.71 -0.52
N ARG A 119 8.55 18.68 -1.07
CA ARG A 119 7.52 19.46 -0.37
C ARG A 119 6.20 18.71 -0.16
N SER A 120 5.85 17.81 -1.05
CA SER A 120 4.58 17.07 -1.01
C SER A 120 4.74 15.74 -0.27
N MET A 121 3.97 15.51 0.79
CA MET A 121 3.91 14.24 1.50
C MET A 121 3.36 13.11 0.60
N LEU A 122 2.41 13.43 -0.28
CA LEU A 122 1.90 12.46 -1.27
C LEU A 122 3.00 12.01 -2.22
N ALA A 123 3.91 12.91 -2.61
CA ALA A 123 5.05 12.54 -3.44
C ALA A 123 6.01 11.57 -2.74
N TRP A 124 6.24 11.74 -1.43
CA TRP A 124 6.99 10.81 -0.63
C TRP A 124 6.33 9.44 -0.56
N ASP A 125 5.01 9.40 -0.35
CA ASP A 125 4.25 8.16 -0.26
C ASP A 125 4.32 7.38 -1.59
N VAL A 126 4.13 8.06 -2.72
CA VAL A 126 4.25 7.45 -4.06
C VAL A 126 5.65 6.87 -4.29
N ILE A 127 6.72 7.60 -3.94
CA ILE A 127 8.10 7.10 -4.11
C ILE A 127 8.33 5.86 -3.25
N VAL A 128 7.90 5.90 -2.01
CA VAL A 128 8.16 4.82 -1.05
C VAL A 128 7.34 3.59 -1.39
N LEU A 129 6.06 3.73 -1.78
CA LEU A 129 5.22 2.62 -2.21
C LEU A 129 5.75 1.95 -3.48
N ASN A 130 6.08 2.74 -4.51
CA ASN A 130 6.61 2.17 -5.75
C ASN A 130 7.99 1.53 -5.56
N GLY A 131 8.86 2.15 -4.77
CA GLY A 131 10.18 1.57 -4.44
C GLY A 131 10.04 0.24 -3.70
N TYR A 132 9.10 0.13 -2.75
CA TYR A 132 8.82 -1.10 -2.05
C TYR A 132 8.22 -2.18 -2.96
N LEU A 133 7.31 -1.79 -3.85
CA LEU A 133 6.75 -2.69 -4.85
C LEU A 133 7.82 -3.29 -5.75
N VAL A 134 8.76 -2.46 -6.24
CA VAL A 134 9.88 -2.93 -7.06
C VAL A 134 10.76 -3.92 -6.30
N LEU A 135 11.07 -3.65 -5.02
CA LEU A 135 11.87 -4.56 -4.19
C LEU A 135 11.15 -5.90 -3.96
N ASN A 136 9.84 -5.86 -3.64
CA ASN A 136 9.04 -7.07 -3.42
C ASN A 136 8.75 -7.84 -4.71
N LEU A 137 8.88 -7.24 -5.87
CA LEU A 137 8.83 -7.96 -7.15
C LEU A 137 10.20 -8.54 -7.50
N PHE A 138 11.27 -7.79 -7.27
CA PHE A 138 12.62 -8.18 -7.69
C PHE A 138 13.13 -9.40 -6.92
N ILE A 139 12.99 -9.43 -5.60
CA ILE A 139 13.54 -10.49 -4.76
C ILE A 139 12.90 -11.85 -5.06
N PRO A 140 11.56 -12.01 -4.97
CA PRO A 140 10.93 -13.30 -5.28
C PRO A 140 11.08 -13.68 -6.74
N PHE A 141 11.05 -12.72 -7.67
CA PHE A 141 11.28 -13.02 -9.07
C PHE A 141 12.68 -13.59 -9.31
N TYR A 142 13.70 -13.02 -8.69
CA TYR A 142 15.06 -13.52 -8.79
C TYR A 142 15.18 -14.97 -8.25
N ILE A 143 14.58 -15.24 -7.09
CA ILE A 143 14.60 -16.56 -6.46
C ILE A 143 13.84 -17.60 -7.31
N LEU A 144 12.64 -17.25 -7.78
CA LEU A 144 11.82 -18.11 -8.63
C LEU A 144 12.49 -18.38 -9.98
N TYR A 145 13.11 -17.36 -10.59
CA TYR A 145 13.84 -17.52 -11.84
C TYR A 145 15.07 -18.42 -11.68
N SER A 146 15.81 -18.26 -10.60
CA SER A 146 16.93 -19.15 -10.25
C SER A 146 16.46 -20.59 -10.11
N HIS A 147 15.36 -20.81 -9.41
CA HIS A 147 14.78 -22.13 -9.24
C HIS A 147 14.31 -22.75 -10.59
N TYR A 148 13.70 -21.92 -11.44
CA TYR A 148 13.25 -22.37 -12.78
C TYR A 148 14.43 -22.75 -13.70
N THR A 149 15.52 -22.03 -13.64
CA THR A 149 16.73 -22.31 -14.45
C THR A 149 17.61 -23.42 -13.88
N GLY A 150 17.28 -23.95 -12.70
CA GLY A 150 18.07 -25.00 -12.03
C GLY A 150 19.42 -24.51 -11.49
N VAL A 151 19.63 -23.21 -11.43
CA VAL A 151 20.82 -22.56 -10.85
C VAL A 151 20.46 -22.11 -9.44
N GLU A 152 21.25 -22.48 -8.44
CA GLU A 152 21.01 -22.00 -7.08
C GLU A 152 21.13 -20.48 -7.00
N ALA A 153 20.16 -19.83 -6.32
CA ALA A 153 20.14 -18.40 -6.14
C ALA A 153 21.35 -17.95 -5.32
N ASP A 154 22.20 -17.10 -5.90
CA ASP A 154 23.37 -16.57 -5.22
C ASP A 154 22.93 -15.62 -4.09
N LYS A 155 23.10 -16.08 -2.85
CA LYS A 155 22.73 -15.37 -1.63
C LYS A 155 23.39 -13.99 -1.54
N SER A 156 24.62 -13.87 -2.02
CA SER A 156 25.36 -12.60 -2.02
C SER A 156 24.69 -11.52 -2.88
N ARG A 157 23.91 -11.90 -3.89
CA ARG A 157 23.26 -10.97 -4.81
C ARG A 157 21.93 -10.43 -4.28
N TYR A 158 21.08 -11.27 -3.65
CA TYR A 158 19.78 -10.81 -3.19
C TYR A 158 19.77 -10.29 -1.75
N LEU A 159 20.74 -10.70 -0.92
CA LEU A 159 20.83 -10.31 0.49
C LEU A 159 20.86 -8.78 0.71
N PRO A 160 21.66 -7.99 -0.03
CA PRO A 160 21.63 -6.53 0.15
C PRO A 160 20.29 -5.89 -0.19
N TRP A 161 19.59 -6.41 -1.19
CA TRP A 161 18.24 -5.95 -1.56
C TRP A 161 17.21 -6.30 -0.49
N MET A 162 17.37 -7.43 0.16
CA MET A 162 16.53 -7.83 1.29
C MET A 162 16.71 -6.89 2.49
N TYR A 163 17.93 -6.53 2.87
CA TYR A 163 18.16 -5.54 3.92
C TYR A 163 17.61 -4.16 3.54
N LEU A 164 17.73 -3.80 2.26
CA LEU A 164 17.15 -2.56 1.75
C LEU A 164 15.62 -2.60 1.84
N SER A 165 14.98 -3.73 1.57
CA SER A 165 13.52 -3.87 1.67
C SER A 165 13.01 -3.72 3.12
N VAL A 166 13.77 -4.19 4.10
CA VAL A 166 13.47 -3.97 5.54
C VAL A 166 13.48 -2.48 5.87
N PHE A 167 14.53 -1.77 5.48
CA PHE A 167 14.62 -0.32 5.68
C PHE A 167 13.47 0.40 4.96
N TRP A 168 13.14 -0.04 3.75
CA TRP A 168 12.07 0.53 2.96
C TRP A 168 10.68 0.32 3.57
N ALA A 169 10.42 -0.87 4.16
CA ALA A 169 9.18 -1.15 4.88
C ALA A 169 8.99 -0.25 6.12
N VAL A 170 10.06 0.03 6.86
CA VAL A 170 10.01 1.01 7.95
C VAL A 170 9.69 2.40 7.40
N SER A 171 10.29 2.77 6.27
CA SER A 171 10.06 4.06 5.62
C SER A 171 8.61 4.24 5.15
N ILE A 172 7.95 3.19 4.64
CA ILE A 172 6.51 3.22 4.28
C ILE A 172 5.67 3.60 5.50
N HIS A 173 5.87 2.94 6.63
CA HIS A 173 5.10 3.23 7.83
C HIS A 173 5.31 4.65 8.33
N LEU A 174 6.54 5.13 8.26
CA LEU A 174 6.90 6.47 8.69
C LEU A 174 6.23 7.52 7.77
N VAL A 175 6.35 7.36 6.46
CA VAL A 175 5.78 8.30 5.47
C VAL A 175 4.27 8.30 5.54
N THR A 176 3.61 7.14 5.62
CA THR A 176 2.14 7.05 5.77
C THR A 176 1.68 7.69 7.09
N ALA A 177 2.43 7.52 8.19
CA ALA A 177 2.13 8.19 9.45
C ALA A 177 2.24 9.72 9.33
N PHE A 178 3.27 10.23 8.63
CA PHE A 178 3.40 11.67 8.37
C PHE A 178 2.32 12.20 7.44
N LEU A 179 1.90 11.42 6.43
CA LEU A 179 0.80 11.79 5.55
C LEU A 179 -0.49 12.02 6.38
N MET A 180 -0.77 11.12 7.32
CA MET A 180 -1.92 11.24 8.21
C MET A 180 -1.76 12.38 9.22
N ALA A 181 -0.57 12.56 9.79
CA ALA A 181 -0.28 13.65 10.72
C ALA A 181 -0.35 15.04 10.07
N GLY A 182 -0.21 15.11 8.74
CA GLY A 182 -0.30 16.34 7.95
C GLY A 182 -1.71 16.94 7.82
N LEU A 183 -2.76 16.32 8.39
CA LEU A 183 -4.14 16.79 8.32
C LEU A 183 -4.50 17.66 9.54
N PRO A 184 -4.46 18.99 9.41
CA PRO A 184 -4.76 19.90 10.52
C PRO A 184 -6.23 19.86 10.95
N ALA A 185 -7.13 19.40 10.07
CA ALA A 185 -8.57 19.28 10.36
C ALA A 185 -8.89 18.19 11.41
N ARG A 186 -7.96 17.34 11.74
CA ARG A 186 -8.13 16.23 12.70
C ARG A 186 -7.07 16.29 13.80
N PRO A 187 -7.34 16.93 14.95
CA PRO A 187 -6.39 17.07 16.05
C PRO A 187 -5.84 15.74 16.57
N PHE A 188 -6.62 14.65 16.48
CA PHE A 188 -6.20 13.32 16.88
C PHE A 188 -5.03 12.78 16.03
N TRP A 189 -5.04 13.04 14.72
CA TRP A 189 -4.00 12.63 13.80
C TRP A 189 -2.86 13.65 13.71
N HIS A 190 -3.12 14.90 14.03
CA HIS A 190 -2.14 15.98 13.99
C HIS A 190 -1.25 15.97 15.25
N ASN A 191 -0.60 14.85 15.51
CA ASN A 191 0.30 14.69 16.64
C ASN A 191 1.69 14.23 16.15
N ALA A 192 2.73 14.97 16.49
CA ALA A 192 4.11 14.66 16.13
C ALA A 192 4.60 13.29 16.66
N LEU A 193 3.91 12.73 17.65
CA LEU A 193 4.24 11.45 18.26
C LEU A 193 3.56 10.24 17.59
N LEU A 194 2.82 10.43 16.50
CA LEU A 194 2.11 9.33 15.82
C LEU A 194 3.07 8.29 15.24
N GLY A 195 4.26 8.70 14.84
CA GLY A 195 5.30 7.81 14.33
C GLY A 195 5.95 6.93 15.41
N PRO A 196 6.46 7.50 16.53
CA PRO A 196 7.21 6.74 17.52
C PRO A 196 6.39 6.16 18.67
N ASP A 197 5.18 6.65 18.97
CA ASP A 197 4.50 6.25 20.21
C ASP A 197 3.02 5.92 20.09
N ARG A 198 2.74 4.66 19.79
CA ARG A 198 1.39 4.09 19.95
C ARG A 198 0.97 3.91 21.42
N LYS A 199 1.89 4.07 22.39
CA LYS A 199 1.60 3.84 23.80
C LYS A 199 1.14 5.10 24.52
N SER A 200 1.58 6.27 24.12
CA SER A 200 1.24 7.53 24.82
C SER A 200 -0.19 8.01 24.56
N THR A 201 -0.81 7.60 23.46
CA THR A 201 -2.21 7.93 23.15
C THR A 201 -3.23 7.34 24.15
N ARG A 202 -2.84 6.33 24.94
CA ARG A 202 -3.70 5.75 25.98
C ARG A 202 -3.65 6.51 27.32
N LEU A 203 -2.65 7.34 27.55
CA LEU A 203 -2.46 8.04 28.82
C LEU A 203 -3.12 9.43 28.87
N ASN A 204 -3.50 10.01 27.72
CA ASN A 204 -4.17 11.32 27.67
C ASN A 204 -5.69 11.26 27.53
N SER A 205 -6.32 10.09 27.71
CA SER A 205 -7.77 9.90 27.68
C SER A 205 -8.39 9.67 29.08
N SER A 206 -7.69 10.10 30.12
CA SER A 206 -8.21 10.13 31.52
C SER A 206 -8.46 11.56 31.98
#